data_45729ccef2c74c064b78d411c06087f7
#
_entry.id   45729ccef2c74c064b78d411c06087f7
#
_cell.length_a   1.000
_cell.length_b   1.000
_cell.length_c   1.000
_cell.angle_alpha   90.00
_cell.angle_beta   90.00
_cell.angle_gamma   90.00
#
_symmetry.space_group_name_H-M   'P 1'
#
loop_
_entity.id
_entity.type
_entity.pdbx_description
1 polymer ?
#
loop_
_entity_poly.entity_id
_entity_poly.type
_entity_poly.pdbx_seq_one_letter_code
_entity_poly.pdbx_strand_id
1 'polypeptide(L)'
;MTTREIVSAYIRAIEAQRLDEVNGFLHPEVEQLEHPNKLLPQGKRYDLAAMRAAGERGKALMASQRYEIRHMIVEGDRAAVQIHWSGTLAVAAGPLPAGHVMRAEICTIIELRDGKVWRQEQYDCFW
;
A
#
# COMPACT_ATOMS: atom_id res chain seq x y z
N MET A 1 2.35 13.85 15.77
CA MET A 1 2.26 13.92 14.30
C MET A 1 0.79 14.10 13.90
N THR A 2 0.55 14.90 12.87
CA THR A 2 -0.79 15.03 12.29
C THR A 2 -1.15 13.78 11.49
N THR A 3 -2.42 13.61 11.19
CA THR A 3 -2.89 12.52 10.31
C THR A 3 -2.13 12.54 8.98
N ARG A 4 -1.97 13.72 8.36
CA ARG A 4 -1.23 13.90 7.11
C ARG A 4 0.22 13.42 7.24
N GLU A 5 0.88 13.76 8.32
CA GLU A 5 2.28 13.37 8.55
C GLU A 5 2.42 11.86 8.75
N ILE A 6 1.53 11.25 9.53
CA ILE A 6 1.54 9.79 9.76
C ILE A 6 1.30 9.04 8.45
N VAL A 7 0.27 9.42 7.71
CA VAL A 7 -0.08 8.76 6.44
C VAL A 7 1.05 8.92 5.42
N SER A 8 1.63 10.13 5.32
CA SER A 8 2.77 10.37 4.42
C SER A 8 3.97 9.51 4.78
N ALA A 9 4.32 9.44 6.07
CA ALA A 9 5.44 8.63 6.54
C ALA A 9 5.21 7.13 6.30
N TYR A 10 3.99 6.66 6.50
CA TYR A 10 3.59 5.28 6.22
C TYR A 10 3.78 4.94 4.73
N ILE A 11 3.31 5.80 3.84
CA ILE A 11 3.45 5.59 2.39
C ILE A 11 4.93 5.61 1.97
N ARG A 12 5.75 6.52 2.54
CA ARG A 12 7.19 6.56 2.27
C ARG A 12 7.90 5.30 2.73
N ALA A 13 7.51 4.74 3.89
CA ALA A 13 8.06 3.48 4.39
C ALA A 13 7.70 2.30 3.45
N ILE A 14 6.48 2.27 2.94
CA ILE A 14 6.06 1.25 1.96
C ILE A 14 6.89 1.38 0.68
N GLU A 15 7.04 2.58 0.16
CA GLU A 15 7.82 2.84 -1.04
C GLU A 15 9.26 2.36 -0.90
N ALA A 16 9.87 2.64 0.25
CA ALA A 16 11.25 2.26 0.56
C ALA A 16 11.38 0.78 0.96
N GLN A 17 10.28 0.06 1.08
CA GLN A 17 10.25 -1.34 1.51
C GLN A 17 10.92 -1.58 2.87
N ARG A 18 10.80 -0.61 3.76
CA ARG A 18 11.27 -0.70 5.15
C ARG A 18 10.20 -1.38 6.00
N LEU A 19 10.18 -2.72 5.96
CA LEU A 19 9.08 -3.50 6.52
C LEU A 19 8.89 -3.31 8.03
N ASP A 20 9.97 -3.16 8.79
CA ASP A 20 9.86 -2.90 10.23
C ASP A 20 9.16 -1.57 10.51
N GLU A 21 9.48 -0.53 9.72
CA GLU A 21 8.80 0.76 9.84
C GLU A 21 7.34 0.65 9.43
N VAL A 22 7.06 0.00 8.30
CA VAL A 22 5.67 -0.22 7.84
C VAL A 22 4.87 -0.90 8.93
N ASN A 23 5.39 -1.99 9.49
CA ASN A 23 4.70 -2.75 10.53
C ASN A 23 4.49 -1.93 11.80
N GLY A 24 5.39 -1.00 12.10
CA GLY A 24 5.28 -0.08 13.23
C GLY A 24 4.13 0.92 13.10
N PHE A 25 3.67 1.20 11.87
CA PHE A 25 2.52 2.06 11.64
C PHE A 25 1.18 1.34 11.79
N LEU A 26 1.17 0.01 11.81
CA LEU A 26 -0.06 -0.77 11.80
C LEU A 26 -0.61 -0.96 13.20
N HIS A 27 -1.92 -0.69 13.37
CA HIS A 27 -2.63 -1.01 14.60
C HIS A 27 -2.71 -2.54 14.76
N PRO A 28 -2.64 -3.09 15.98
CA PRO A 28 -2.75 -4.54 16.19
C PRO A 28 -4.04 -5.15 15.62
N GLU A 29 -5.11 -4.36 15.55
CA GLU A 29 -6.41 -4.78 15.00
C GLU A 29 -6.67 -4.23 13.60
N VAL A 30 -5.62 -3.94 12.85
CA VAL A 30 -5.74 -3.41 11.49
C VAL A 30 -6.48 -4.36 10.58
N GLU A 31 -7.30 -3.79 9.70
CA GLU A 31 -7.92 -4.51 8.59
C GLU A 31 -7.76 -3.69 7.31
N GLN A 32 -7.35 -4.36 6.26
CA GLN A 32 -7.30 -3.78 4.92
C GLN A 32 -8.23 -4.54 3.99
N LEU A 33 -8.98 -3.79 3.19
CA LEU A 33 -9.75 -4.34 2.09
C LEU A 33 -9.11 -3.86 0.78
N GLU A 34 -8.58 -4.79 0.02
CA GLU A 34 -8.17 -4.54 -1.36
C GLU A 34 -9.34 -4.88 -2.26
N HIS A 35 -9.90 -3.87 -2.92
CA HIS A 35 -11.03 -4.06 -3.83
C HIS A 35 -10.61 -4.85 -5.07
N PRO A 36 -11.56 -5.55 -5.72
CA PRO A 36 -11.28 -6.28 -6.94
C PRO A 36 -10.53 -5.44 -7.97
N ASN A 37 -9.51 -6.03 -8.56
CA ASN A 37 -8.68 -5.37 -9.55
C ASN A 37 -8.13 -6.40 -10.56
N LYS A 38 -7.40 -5.91 -11.56
CA LYS A 38 -6.89 -6.74 -12.64
C LYS A 38 -6.01 -7.91 -12.18
N LEU A 39 -5.23 -7.70 -11.11
CA LEU A 39 -4.32 -8.73 -10.57
C LEU A 39 -5.00 -9.61 -9.52
N LEU A 40 -6.05 -9.12 -8.89
CA LEU A 40 -6.78 -9.79 -7.82
C LEU A 40 -8.28 -9.62 -8.07
N PRO A 41 -8.86 -10.38 -9.04
CA PRO A 41 -10.24 -10.15 -9.50
C PRO A 41 -11.32 -10.25 -8.44
N GLN A 42 -11.08 -10.97 -7.35
CA GLN A 42 -12.04 -11.13 -6.25
C GLN A 42 -11.77 -10.21 -5.06
N GLY A 43 -10.68 -9.42 -5.12
CA GLY A 43 -10.24 -8.63 -3.99
C GLY A 43 -9.74 -9.51 -2.85
N LYS A 44 -9.37 -8.87 -1.72
CA LYS A 44 -8.89 -9.61 -0.54
C LYS A 44 -9.03 -8.77 0.71
N ARG A 45 -9.34 -9.44 1.82
CA ARG A 45 -9.26 -8.85 3.15
C ARG A 45 -7.99 -9.30 3.85
N TYR A 46 -7.35 -8.38 4.55
CA TYR A 46 -6.10 -8.60 5.25
C TYR A 46 -6.27 -8.21 6.71
N ASP A 47 -5.83 -9.07 7.62
CA ASP A 47 -5.55 -8.72 9.01
C ASP A 47 -4.06 -8.33 9.14
N LEU A 48 -3.58 -8.10 10.37
CA LEU A 48 -2.19 -7.74 10.62
C LEU A 48 -1.21 -8.78 10.06
N ALA A 49 -1.46 -10.06 10.33
CA ALA A 49 -0.59 -11.14 9.85
C ALA A 49 -0.55 -11.20 8.32
N ALA A 50 -1.71 -11.06 7.67
CA ALA A 50 -1.80 -11.06 6.22
C ALA A 50 -1.11 -9.84 5.59
N MET A 51 -1.22 -8.66 6.22
CA MET A 51 -0.52 -7.46 5.74
C MET A 51 0.99 -7.61 5.85
N ARG A 52 1.48 -8.16 6.93
CA ARG A 52 2.92 -8.46 7.11
C ARG A 52 3.43 -9.44 6.06
N ALA A 53 2.69 -10.51 5.81
CA ALA A 53 3.02 -11.49 4.78
C ALA A 53 3.02 -10.87 3.37
N ALA A 54 2.04 -9.99 3.08
CA ALA A 54 1.99 -9.28 1.81
C ALA A 54 3.20 -8.34 1.62
N GLY A 55 3.65 -7.69 2.68
CA GLY A 55 4.86 -6.86 2.65
C GLY A 55 6.12 -7.67 2.29
N GLU A 56 6.27 -8.84 2.89
CA GLU A 56 7.38 -9.75 2.58
C GLU A 56 7.34 -10.22 1.12
N ARG A 57 6.16 -10.61 0.62
CA ARG A 57 6.01 -11.00 -0.79
C ARG A 57 6.32 -9.84 -1.74
N GLY A 58 5.83 -8.65 -1.42
CA GLY A 58 6.10 -7.45 -2.23
C GLY A 58 7.58 -7.12 -2.30
N LYS A 59 8.29 -7.23 -1.18
CA LYS A 59 9.73 -7.00 -1.13
C LYS A 59 10.52 -8.00 -1.96
N ALA A 60 10.10 -9.27 -1.99
CA ALA A 60 10.72 -10.29 -2.81
C ALA A 60 10.41 -10.11 -4.30
N LEU A 61 9.22 -9.59 -4.62
CA LEU A 61 8.74 -9.44 -5.99
C LEU A 61 9.28 -8.19 -6.69
N MET A 62 9.41 -7.07 -5.96
CA MET A 62 9.77 -5.77 -6.51
C MET A 62 11.23 -5.42 -6.28
N ALA A 63 11.97 -5.12 -7.35
CA ALA A 63 13.32 -4.56 -7.24
C ALA A 63 13.26 -3.12 -6.71
N SER A 64 12.27 -2.35 -7.15
CA SER A 64 12.03 -0.98 -6.72
C SER A 64 10.58 -0.61 -6.98
N GLN A 65 10.11 0.41 -6.27
CA GLN A 65 8.78 0.97 -6.53
C GLN A 65 8.76 2.45 -6.19
N ARG A 66 7.83 3.16 -6.82
CA ARG A 66 7.63 4.59 -6.61
C ARG A 66 6.15 4.86 -6.31
N TYR A 67 5.92 5.60 -5.25
CA TYR A 67 4.61 6.08 -4.84
C TYR A 67 4.59 7.61 -4.96
N GLU A 68 4.07 8.12 -6.06
CA GLU A 68 3.90 9.55 -6.26
C GLU A 68 2.53 9.96 -5.73
N ILE A 69 2.51 10.64 -4.58
CA ILE A 69 1.27 11.16 -4.00
C ILE A 69 0.83 12.37 -4.83
N ARG A 70 -0.34 12.25 -5.46
CA ARG A 70 -0.90 13.34 -6.25
C ARG A 70 -1.79 14.24 -5.43
N HIS A 71 -2.66 13.65 -4.62
CA HIS A 71 -3.58 14.36 -3.75
C HIS A 71 -3.73 13.62 -2.44
N MET A 72 -3.83 14.36 -1.35
CA MET A 72 -4.18 13.82 -0.05
C MET A 72 -5.22 14.74 0.58
N ILE A 73 -6.40 14.19 0.83
CA ILE A 73 -7.51 14.88 1.49
C ILE A 73 -7.62 14.29 2.88
N VAL A 74 -7.56 15.16 3.89
CA VAL A 74 -7.58 14.74 5.31
C VAL A 74 -8.81 15.31 6.00
N GLU A 75 -9.51 14.45 6.73
CA GLU A 75 -10.61 14.84 7.60
C GLU A 75 -10.48 14.08 8.92
N GLY A 76 -10.12 14.76 10.00
CA GLY A 76 -9.90 14.13 11.30
C GLY A 76 -8.83 13.05 11.21
N ASP A 77 -9.19 11.83 11.59
CA ASP A 77 -8.29 10.67 11.58
C ASP A 77 -8.31 9.90 10.25
N ARG A 78 -8.93 10.46 9.22
CA ARG A 78 -9.07 9.80 7.92
C ARG A 78 -8.38 10.58 6.82
N ALA A 79 -7.80 9.85 5.87
CA ALA A 79 -7.21 10.43 4.68
C ALA A 79 -7.61 9.63 3.45
N ALA A 80 -7.90 10.34 2.36
CA ALA A 80 -8.04 9.76 1.03
C ALA A 80 -6.81 10.20 0.22
N VAL A 81 -6.05 9.24 -0.31
CA VAL A 81 -4.79 9.51 -1.00
C VAL A 81 -4.84 8.96 -2.40
N GLN A 82 -4.62 9.84 -3.37
CA GLN A 82 -4.49 9.47 -4.76
C GLN A 82 -3.01 9.35 -5.11
N ILE A 83 -2.61 8.20 -5.63
CA ILE A 83 -1.20 7.86 -5.85
C ILE A 83 -1.02 7.37 -7.29
N HIS A 84 0.02 7.87 -7.95
CA HIS A 84 0.53 7.27 -9.16
C HIS A 84 1.67 6.30 -8.76
N TRP A 85 1.45 5.02 -8.99
CA TRP A 85 2.38 3.95 -8.59
C TRP A 85 3.06 3.35 -9.79
N SER A 86 4.35 3.04 -9.64
CA SER A 86 5.09 2.18 -10.55
C SER A 86 5.97 1.24 -9.76
N GLY A 87 6.18 0.03 -10.31
CA GLY A 87 7.03 -0.97 -9.68
C GLY A 87 7.77 -1.77 -10.73
N THR A 88 9.06 -2.00 -10.48
CA THR A 88 9.92 -2.80 -11.35
C THR A 88 10.06 -4.20 -10.76
N LEU A 89 9.72 -5.23 -11.52
CA LEU A 89 9.82 -6.61 -11.08
C LEU A 89 11.28 -7.03 -10.89
N ALA A 90 11.58 -7.62 -9.72
CA ALA A 90 12.88 -8.23 -9.45
C ALA A 90 12.98 -9.62 -10.09
N VAL A 91 11.84 -10.30 -10.23
CA VAL A 91 11.72 -11.67 -10.75
C VAL A 91 10.54 -11.73 -11.71
N ALA A 92 10.51 -12.74 -12.56
CA ALA A 92 9.36 -12.95 -13.45
C ALA A 92 8.08 -13.23 -12.62
N ALA A 93 6.95 -12.68 -13.06
CA ALA A 93 5.64 -12.86 -12.44
C ALA A 93 4.62 -13.20 -13.53
N GLY A 94 4.21 -14.47 -13.63
CA GLY A 94 3.35 -14.94 -14.71
C GLY A 94 3.99 -14.66 -16.08
N PRO A 95 3.27 -14.00 -17.01
CA PRO A 95 3.82 -13.66 -18.33
C PRO A 95 4.77 -12.45 -18.29
N LEU A 96 4.92 -11.77 -17.16
CA LEU A 96 5.73 -10.56 -17.06
C LEU A 96 7.16 -10.93 -16.68
N PRO A 97 8.18 -10.49 -17.44
CA PRO A 97 9.58 -10.81 -17.15
C PRO A 97 10.13 -9.95 -16.01
N ALA A 98 11.23 -10.40 -15.41
CA ALA A 98 12.03 -9.56 -14.52
C ALA A 98 12.42 -8.27 -15.25
N GLY A 99 12.42 -7.15 -14.54
CA GLY A 99 12.69 -5.83 -15.12
C GLY A 99 11.47 -5.14 -15.72
N HIS A 100 10.35 -5.84 -15.87
CA HIS A 100 9.11 -5.21 -16.36
C HIS A 100 8.63 -4.14 -15.38
N VAL A 101 8.21 -2.99 -15.89
CA VAL A 101 7.68 -1.90 -15.08
C VAL A 101 6.16 -1.96 -15.09
N MET A 102 5.58 -2.20 -13.94
CA MET A 102 4.13 -2.14 -13.72
C MET A 102 3.71 -0.72 -13.35
N ARG A 103 2.49 -0.34 -13.68
CA ARG A 103 1.92 0.96 -13.33
C ARG A 103 0.48 0.82 -12.89
N ALA A 104 0.09 1.67 -11.93
CA ALA A 104 -1.29 1.74 -11.46
C ALA A 104 -1.63 3.14 -10.94
N GLU A 105 -2.89 3.52 -11.10
CA GLU A 105 -3.46 4.62 -10.35
C GLU A 105 -4.14 4.01 -9.12
N ILE A 106 -3.79 4.52 -7.94
CA ILE A 106 -4.27 3.99 -6.67
C ILE A 106 -5.04 5.08 -5.93
N CYS A 107 -6.19 4.71 -5.37
CA CYS A 107 -6.83 5.50 -4.33
C CYS A 107 -6.87 4.64 -3.07
N THR A 108 -6.28 5.13 -1.98
CA THR A 108 -6.33 4.45 -0.70
C THR A 108 -7.00 5.36 0.33
N ILE A 109 -7.93 4.78 1.09
CA ILE A 109 -8.62 5.47 2.18
C ILE A 109 -8.12 4.86 3.47
N ILE A 110 -7.52 5.68 4.32
CA ILE A 110 -6.86 5.24 5.56
C ILE A 110 -7.53 5.92 6.74
N GLU A 111 -7.90 5.13 7.74
CA GLU A 111 -8.38 5.62 9.02
C GLU A 111 -7.39 5.24 10.11
N LEU A 112 -7.00 6.22 10.93
CA LEU A 112 -6.08 6.01 12.04
C LEU A 112 -6.85 5.80 13.34
N ARG A 113 -6.28 4.98 14.23
CA ARG A 113 -6.70 4.86 15.63
C ARG A 113 -5.44 4.79 16.48
N ASP A 114 -5.39 5.59 17.54
CA ASP A 114 -4.21 5.69 18.41
C ASP A 114 -2.93 6.01 17.62
N GLY A 115 -3.05 6.86 16.57
CA GLY A 115 -1.93 7.25 15.73
C GLY A 115 -1.42 6.15 14.81
N LYS A 116 -2.18 5.05 14.63
CA LYS A 116 -1.80 3.92 13.79
C LYS A 116 -2.86 3.62 12.75
N VAL A 117 -2.44 3.00 11.64
CA VAL A 117 -3.34 2.57 10.58
C VAL A 117 -4.24 1.46 11.11
N TRP A 118 -5.53 1.76 11.18
CA TRP A 118 -6.54 0.85 11.75
C TRP A 118 -7.43 0.25 10.69
N ARG A 119 -7.87 1.05 9.72
CA ARG A 119 -8.66 0.59 8.56
C ARG A 119 -8.07 1.18 7.31
N GLN A 120 -7.98 0.37 6.27
CA GLN A 120 -7.49 0.81 4.97
C GLN A 120 -8.31 0.14 3.88
N GLU A 121 -8.81 0.94 2.94
CA GLU A 121 -9.45 0.44 1.71
C GLU A 121 -8.63 0.90 0.52
N GLN A 122 -8.32 -0.03 -0.38
CA GLN A 122 -7.47 0.23 -1.52
C GLN A 122 -8.16 -0.12 -2.83
N TYR A 123 -8.08 0.82 -3.75
CA TYR A 123 -8.63 0.73 -5.11
C TYR A 123 -7.46 0.86 -6.07
N ASP A 124 -7.10 -0.23 -6.74
CA ASP A 124 -5.97 -0.28 -7.66
C ASP A 124 -6.47 -0.38 -9.11
N CYS A 125 -6.10 0.61 -9.93
CA CYS A 125 -6.41 0.61 -11.36
C CYS A 125 -5.11 0.39 -12.12
N PHE A 126 -4.83 -0.86 -12.48
CA PHE A 126 -3.63 -1.23 -13.22
C PHE A 126 -3.74 -0.88 -14.70
N TRP A 127 -2.64 -0.41 -15.25
CA TRP A 127 -2.49 -0.16 -16.69
C TRP A 127 -2.22 -1.46 -17.46
#